data_2f073b238ca6c812fc9ba6c096258ccb
#
_entry.id   2f073b238ca6c812fc9ba6c096258ccb
#
_cell.length_a   1.000
_cell.length_b   1.000
_cell.length_c   1.000
_cell.angle_alpha   90.00
_cell.angle_beta   90.00
_cell.angle_gamma   90.00
#
_symmetry.space_group_name_H-M   'P 1'
#
loop_
_entity.id
_entity.type
_entity.pdbx_description
1 polymer ?
#
loop_
_entity_poly.entity_id
_entity_poly.type
_entity_poly.pdbx_seq_one_letter_code
_entity_poly.pdbx_strand_id
1 'polypeptide(L)'
;STLDRSSAASDVYKRQLEALTWFFVAVIMVIVGTYLLFIVGSVALCRMLQKNPRYYYQPRHFVSVSSMAYRMKRNGAGLASICVLATMVLVMLSSTTCMYYGVEDALHQRYPRDIGVECYFGDRLDQMDEAHLDILRAAVADAADAMGSSRDNVQDYRAAWLYGILTPDGALRSASASDSGGLASEMTRVTLISLPDYNALTGTELTLSDGEVYVYGHRMTYTAPQFTVGDTTWRVKSLLDRCAVNGASAADVTPSLYVVVPLSLIHI
;
A
#
# COMPACT_ATOMS: atom_id res chain seq x y z
N SER A 1 32.03 0.16 3.02
CA SER A 1 32.85 0.58 1.89
C SER A 1 31.96 1.00 0.72
N THR A 2 32.37 2.03 -0.03
CA THR A 2 31.58 2.57 -1.19
C THR A 2 31.40 1.54 -2.31
N LEU A 3 32.26 0.54 -2.38
CA LEU A 3 32.21 -0.55 -3.37
C LEU A 3 31.04 -1.52 -3.13
N ASP A 4 30.68 -1.82 -1.89
CA ASP A 4 29.55 -2.69 -1.56
C ASP A 4 28.17 -2.05 -1.85
N ARG A 5 28.06 -0.72 -1.68
CA ARG A 5 26.84 0.01 -2.04
C ARG A 5 26.60 0.03 -3.54
N SER A 6 27.63 0.12 -4.32
CA SER A 6 27.58 0.11 -5.78
C SER A 6 27.19 -1.28 -6.32
N SER A 7 27.64 -2.37 -5.68
CA SER A 7 27.27 -3.73 -6.07
C SER A 7 25.82 -4.06 -5.70
N ALA A 8 25.36 -3.69 -4.51
CA ALA A 8 23.96 -3.91 -4.09
C ALA A 8 22.96 -3.12 -4.96
N ALA A 9 23.25 -1.86 -5.28
CA ALA A 9 22.44 -1.07 -6.20
C ALA A 9 22.44 -1.66 -7.62
N SER A 10 23.57 -2.16 -8.08
CA SER A 10 23.70 -2.86 -9.37
C SER A 10 22.88 -4.16 -9.40
N ASP A 11 22.84 -4.92 -8.32
CA ASP A 11 22.10 -6.18 -8.24
C ASP A 11 20.58 -5.96 -8.19
N VAL A 12 20.12 -4.93 -7.49
CA VAL A 12 18.70 -4.52 -7.50
C VAL A 12 18.28 -4.08 -8.91
N TYR A 13 19.12 -3.28 -9.56
CA TYR A 13 18.86 -2.82 -10.93
C TYR A 13 18.83 -3.99 -11.94
N LYS A 14 19.75 -4.95 -11.81
CA LYS A 14 19.77 -6.17 -12.65
C LYS A 14 18.51 -7.00 -12.46
N ARG A 15 18.06 -7.22 -11.23
CA ARG A 15 16.80 -7.94 -10.95
C ARG A 15 15.57 -7.25 -11.52
N GLN A 16 15.53 -5.92 -11.49
CA GLN A 16 14.46 -5.16 -12.13
C GLN A 16 14.48 -5.29 -13.65
N LEU A 17 15.65 -5.25 -14.27
CA LEU A 17 15.79 -5.46 -15.72
C LEU A 17 15.43 -6.90 -16.12
N GLU A 18 15.81 -7.89 -15.33
CA GLU A 18 15.42 -9.28 -15.58
C GLU A 18 13.91 -9.46 -15.46
N ALA A 19 13.28 -8.91 -14.42
CA ALA A 19 11.83 -8.95 -14.27
C ALA A 19 11.10 -8.28 -15.45
N LEU A 20 11.60 -7.14 -15.90
CA LEU A 20 11.07 -6.42 -17.06
C LEU A 20 11.22 -7.25 -18.35
N THR A 21 12.37 -7.90 -18.54
CA THR A 21 12.62 -8.77 -19.69
C THR A 21 11.65 -9.96 -19.71
N TRP A 22 11.48 -10.64 -18.59
CA TRP A 22 10.53 -11.74 -18.46
C TRP A 22 9.09 -11.30 -18.68
N PHE A 23 8.72 -10.10 -18.24
CA PHE A 23 7.42 -9.51 -18.51
C PHE A 23 7.18 -9.35 -20.02
N PHE A 24 8.12 -8.77 -20.79
CA PHE A 24 7.97 -8.63 -22.22
C PHE A 24 7.92 -9.98 -22.96
N VAL A 25 8.72 -10.95 -22.54
CA VAL A 25 8.66 -12.31 -23.08
C VAL A 25 7.29 -12.93 -22.84
N ALA A 26 6.72 -12.78 -21.65
CA ALA A 26 5.38 -13.27 -21.33
C ALA A 26 4.31 -12.60 -22.21
N VAL A 27 4.37 -11.28 -22.40
CA VAL A 27 3.43 -10.54 -23.27
C VAL A 27 3.50 -11.05 -24.73
N ILE A 28 4.70 -11.23 -25.26
CA ILE A 28 4.87 -11.77 -26.63
C ILE A 28 4.31 -13.19 -26.71
N MET A 29 4.57 -14.04 -25.72
CA MET A 29 4.03 -15.40 -25.66
C MET A 29 2.49 -15.41 -25.65
N VAL A 30 1.87 -14.52 -24.88
CA VAL A 30 0.40 -14.37 -24.85
C VAL A 30 -0.14 -13.94 -26.23
N ILE A 31 0.50 -12.98 -26.89
CA ILE A 31 0.10 -12.53 -28.22
C ILE A 31 0.19 -13.69 -29.23
N VAL A 32 1.32 -14.39 -29.27
CA VAL A 32 1.51 -15.56 -30.14
C VAL A 32 0.48 -16.64 -29.82
N GLY A 33 0.27 -16.95 -28.53
CA GLY A 33 -0.74 -17.90 -28.08
C GLY A 33 -2.15 -17.53 -28.54
N THR A 34 -2.50 -16.25 -28.48
CA THR A 34 -3.80 -15.74 -28.97
C THR A 34 -3.95 -15.98 -30.46
N TYR A 35 -2.94 -15.65 -31.28
CA TYR A 35 -2.97 -15.92 -32.72
C TYR A 35 -3.12 -17.42 -33.02
N LEU A 36 -2.35 -18.26 -32.35
CA LEU A 36 -2.44 -19.72 -32.52
C LEU A 36 -3.82 -20.24 -32.10
N LEU A 37 -4.35 -19.77 -31.00
CA LEU A 37 -5.68 -20.15 -30.51
C LEU A 37 -6.77 -19.79 -31.51
N PHE A 38 -6.75 -18.61 -32.08
CA PHE A 38 -7.74 -18.18 -33.08
C PHE A 38 -7.60 -18.98 -34.39
N ILE A 39 -6.39 -19.21 -34.85
CA ILE A 39 -6.17 -19.97 -36.13
C ILE A 39 -6.56 -21.44 -35.90
N VAL A 40 -5.99 -22.11 -34.89
CA VAL A 40 -6.23 -23.52 -34.62
C VAL A 40 -7.66 -23.77 -34.13
N GLY A 41 -8.14 -22.91 -33.23
CA GLY A 41 -9.51 -22.99 -32.70
C GLY A 41 -10.57 -22.81 -33.77
N SER A 42 -10.38 -21.88 -34.70
CA SER A 42 -11.28 -21.69 -35.83
C SER A 42 -11.34 -22.93 -36.75
N VAL A 43 -10.18 -23.53 -37.05
CA VAL A 43 -10.10 -24.74 -37.85
C VAL A 43 -10.71 -25.94 -37.10
N ALA A 44 -10.44 -26.07 -35.80
CA ALA A 44 -10.98 -27.12 -34.98
C ALA A 44 -12.51 -27.02 -34.86
N LEU A 45 -13.04 -25.82 -34.66
CA LEU A 45 -14.48 -25.56 -34.63
C LEU A 45 -15.16 -25.96 -35.93
N CYS A 46 -14.61 -25.55 -37.07
CA CYS A 46 -15.13 -25.92 -38.36
C CYS A 46 -15.10 -27.43 -38.62
N ARG A 47 -14.03 -28.12 -38.20
CA ARG A 47 -13.93 -29.59 -38.30
C ARG A 47 -14.92 -30.27 -37.40
N MET A 48 -15.15 -29.75 -36.18
CA MET A 48 -16.14 -30.29 -35.25
C MET A 48 -17.56 -30.17 -35.81
N LEU A 49 -17.91 -29.03 -36.40
CA LEU A 49 -19.19 -28.84 -37.07
C LEU A 49 -19.36 -29.76 -38.29
N GLN A 50 -18.31 -29.98 -39.07
CA GLN A 50 -18.31 -30.91 -40.23
C GLN A 50 -18.45 -32.38 -39.79
N LYS A 51 -17.96 -32.75 -38.61
CA LYS A 51 -18.04 -34.11 -38.03
C LYS A 51 -19.44 -34.50 -37.58
N ASN A 52 -20.33 -33.55 -37.40
CA ASN A 52 -21.70 -33.81 -37.00
C ASN A 52 -22.61 -33.95 -38.21
N PRO A 53 -22.96 -35.19 -38.69
CA PRO A 53 -23.70 -35.38 -39.95
C PRO A 53 -25.09 -34.77 -39.92
N ARG A 54 -25.73 -34.76 -38.74
CA ARG A 54 -27.11 -34.26 -38.59
C ARG A 54 -27.19 -32.74 -38.78
N TYR A 55 -26.10 -31.99 -38.57
CA TYR A 55 -26.03 -30.55 -38.74
C TYR A 55 -25.45 -30.17 -40.10
N TYR A 56 -24.41 -30.87 -40.57
CA TYR A 56 -23.67 -30.55 -41.78
C TYR A 56 -24.46 -30.80 -43.06
N TYR A 57 -25.24 -31.91 -43.16
CA TYR A 57 -25.99 -32.28 -44.38
C TYR A 57 -27.31 -31.55 -44.54
N GLN A 58 -27.63 -30.58 -43.73
CA GLN A 58 -28.80 -29.70 -44.04
C GLN A 58 -28.42 -28.71 -45.13
N PRO A 59 -29.24 -28.56 -46.21
CA PRO A 59 -28.86 -27.72 -47.37
C PRO A 59 -28.50 -26.29 -47.02
N ARG A 60 -29.09 -25.76 -45.98
CA ARG A 60 -28.86 -24.39 -45.49
C ARG A 60 -27.52 -24.21 -44.76
N HIS A 61 -27.02 -25.27 -44.12
CA HIS A 61 -25.80 -25.23 -43.31
C HIS A 61 -24.56 -25.69 -44.08
N PHE A 62 -24.71 -26.57 -45.08
CA PHE A 62 -23.64 -27.11 -45.86
C PHE A 62 -22.82 -26.04 -46.58
N VAL A 63 -23.50 -25.12 -47.30
CA VAL A 63 -22.86 -24.03 -48.05
C VAL A 63 -22.21 -23.02 -47.08
N SER A 64 -22.90 -22.69 -45.99
CA SER A 64 -22.37 -21.79 -44.94
C SER A 64 -21.13 -22.33 -44.26
N VAL A 65 -21.15 -23.56 -43.75
CA VAL A 65 -20.03 -24.17 -43.05
C VAL A 65 -18.85 -24.42 -43.96
N SER A 66 -19.08 -24.85 -45.21
CA SER A 66 -18.02 -25.08 -46.16
C SER A 66 -17.33 -23.79 -46.62
N SER A 67 -18.10 -22.74 -46.92
CA SER A 67 -17.55 -21.41 -47.27
C SER A 67 -16.86 -20.73 -46.04
N MET A 68 -17.39 -20.94 -44.87
CA MET A 68 -16.83 -20.43 -43.62
C MET A 68 -15.52 -21.09 -43.30
N ALA A 69 -15.40 -22.42 -43.46
CA ALA A 69 -14.15 -23.16 -43.21
C ALA A 69 -13.02 -22.69 -44.15
N TYR A 70 -13.30 -22.34 -45.40
CA TYR A 70 -12.32 -21.80 -46.30
C TYR A 70 -11.91 -20.36 -45.99
N ARG A 71 -12.87 -19.51 -45.66
CA ARG A 71 -12.63 -18.11 -45.27
C ARG A 71 -11.98 -17.96 -43.90
N MET A 72 -12.33 -18.79 -42.94
CA MET A 72 -11.87 -18.68 -41.53
C MET A 72 -10.36 -18.93 -41.39
N LYS A 73 -9.79 -19.82 -42.23
CA LYS A 73 -8.34 -20.02 -42.26
C LYS A 73 -7.58 -18.72 -42.63
N ARG A 74 -8.19 -17.87 -43.45
CA ARG A 74 -7.61 -16.60 -43.92
C ARG A 74 -7.98 -15.43 -43.00
N ASN A 75 -9.17 -15.46 -42.39
CA ASN A 75 -9.67 -14.38 -41.56
C ASN A 75 -9.35 -14.56 -40.06
N GLY A 76 -8.88 -15.74 -39.64
CA GLY A 76 -8.54 -16.04 -38.23
C GLY A 76 -7.46 -15.10 -37.65
N ALA A 77 -6.47 -14.75 -38.48
CA ALA A 77 -5.45 -13.79 -38.10
C ALA A 77 -6.01 -12.37 -37.91
N GLY A 78 -6.93 -11.93 -38.80
CA GLY A 78 -7.60 -10.64 -38.65
C GLY A 78 -8.46 -10.57 -37.40
N LEU A 79 -9.18 -11.65 -37.11
CA LEU A 79 -9.99 -11.74 -35.85
C LEU A 79 -9.11 -11.72 -34.61
N ALA A 80 -7.96 -12.42 -34.66
CA ALA A 80 -6.97 -12.35 -33.58
C ALA A 80 -6.43 -10.94 -33.36
N SER A 81 -6.10 -10.22 -34.44
CA SER A 81 -5.63 -8.82 -34.35
C SER A 81 -6.68 -7.90 -33.73
N ILE A 82 -7.95 -8.03 -34.14
CA ILE A 82 -9.04 -7.24 -33.52
C ILE A 82 -9.18 -7.57 -32.05
N CYS A 83 -9.10 -8.84 -31.68
CA CYS A 83 -9.17 -9.27 -30.27
C CYS A 83 -8.02 -8.69 -29.45
N VAL A 84 -6.78 -8.76 -29.95
CA VAL A 84 -5.60 -8.19 -29.29
C VAL A 84 -5.72 -6.67 -29.13
N LEU A 85 -6.14 -5.96 -30.20
CA LEU A 85 -6.36 -4.51 -30.13
C LEU A 85 -7.48 -4.13 -29.14
N ALA A 86 -8.59 -4.84 -29.17
CA ALA A 86 -9.70 -4.60 -28.25
C ALA A 86 -9.29 -4.85 -26.78
N THR A 87 -8.55 -5.94 -26.50
CA THR A 87 -8.04 -6.21 -25.16
C THR A 87 -7.02 -5.17 -24.71
N MET A 88 -6.14 -4.69 -25.58
CA MET A 88 -5.22 -3.59 -25.26
C MET A 88 -5.97 -2.32 -24.86
N VAL A 89 -6.98 -1.93 -25.62
CA VAL A 89 -7.80 -0.74 -25.30
C VAL A 89 -8.52 -0.93 -23.97
N LEU A 90 -9.13 -2.09 -23.72
CA LEU A 90 -9.81 -2.39 -22.46
C LEU A 90 -8.84 -2.38 -21.26
N VAL A 91 -7.65 -2.94 -21.44
CA VAL A 91 -6.61 -2.92 -20.39
C VAL A 91 -6.16 -1.50 -20.10
N MET A 92 -5.94 -0.67 -21.14
CA MET A 92 -5.56 0.74 -20.95
C MET A 92 -6.65 1.52 -20.20
N LEU A 93 -7.91 1.39 -20.61
CA LEU A 93 -9.04 2.05 -19.94
C LEU A 93 -9.18 1.58 -18.49
N SER A 94 -9.16 0.27 -18.27
CA SER A 94 -9.26 -0.32 -16.93
C SER A 94 -8.10 0.13 -16.03
N SER A 95 -6.87 0.06 -16.55
CA SER A 95 -5.66 0.48 -15.80
C SER A 95 -5.70 1.95 -15.43
N THR A 96 -6.08 2.83 -16.36
CA THR A 96 -6.21 4.27 -16.10
C THR A 96 -7.29 4.55 -15.06
N THR A 97 -8.43 3.88 -15.18
CA THR A 97 -9.53 4.03 -14.23
C THR A 97 -9.14 3.54 -12.83
N CYS A 98 -8.53 2.36 -12.73
CA CYS A 98 -8.03 1.83 -11.46
C CYS A 98 -6.99 2.75 -10.83
N MET A 99 -6.08 3.32 -11.65
CA MET A 99 -5.07 4.24 -11.15
C MET A 99 -5.70 5.55 -10.64
N TYR A 100 -6.69 6.10 -11.35
CA TYR A 100 -7.40 7.29 -10.92
C TYR A 100 -8.10 7.09 -9.56
N TYR A 101 -8.91 6.04 -9.43
CA TYR A 101 -9.58 5.74 -8.16
C TYR A 101 -8.61 5.35 -7.06
N GLY A 102 -7.54 4.63 -7.39
CA GLY A 102 -6.51 4.25 -6.42
C GLY A 102 -5.73 5.45 -5.88
N VAL A 103 -5.45 6.45 -6.71
CA VAL A 103 -4.80 7.70 -6.28
C VAL A 103 -5.73 8.51 -5.39
N GLU A 104 -7.02 8.61 -5.74
CA GLU A 104 -8.02 9.32 -4.93
C GLU A 104 -8.17 8.70 -3.55
N ASP A 105 -8.30 7.37 -3.49
CA ASP A 105 -8.39 6.64 -2.22
C ASP A 105 -7.11 6.77 -1.39
N ALA A 106 -5.94 6.69 -2.01
CA ALA A 106 -4.66 6.91 -1.35
C ALA A 106 -4.49 8.34 -0.82
N LEU A 107 -5.00 9.34 -1.55
CA LEU A 107 -4.99 10.74 -1.10
C LEU A 107 -5.88 10.91 0.13
N HIS A 108 -7.11 10.37 0.11
CA HIS A 108 -8.00 10.43 1.27
C HIS A 108 -7.46 9.68 2.48
N GLN A 109 -6.76 8.55 2.27
CA GLN A 109 -6.09 7.85 3.36
C GLN A 109 -4.89 8.63 3.90
N ARG A 110 -4.13 9.28 3.02
CA ARG A 110 -2.95 10.06 3.41
C ARG A 110 -3.31 11.40 4.03
N TYR A 111 -4.33 12.04 3.53
CA TYR A 111 -4.81 13.35 3.96
C TYR A 111 -6.31 13.28 4.25
N PRO A 112 -6.69 12.69 5.40
CA PRO A 112 -8.10 12.51 5.77
C PRO A 112 -8.79 13.82 6.15
N ARG A 113 -8.03 14.91 6.23
CA ARG A 113 -8.47 16.27 6.56
C ARG A 113 -8.03 17.24 5.48
N ASP A 114 -8.84 18.24 5.21
CA ASP A 114 -8.54 19.27 4.20
C ASP A 114 -7.32 20.11 4.60
N ILE A 115 -7.12 20.33 5.90
CA ILE A 115 -5.98 21.07 6.46
C ILE A 115 -5.33 20.23 7.56
N GLY A 116 -4.05 19.95 7.40
CA GLY A 116 -3.19 19.32 8.41
C GLY A 116 -2.05 20.28 8.77
N VAL A 117 -1.85 20.51 10.05
CA VAL A 117 -0.73 21.30 10.58
C VAL A 117 0.08 20.41 11.50
N GLU A 118 1.37 20.27 11.21
CA GLU A 118 2.30 19.50 12.02
C GLU A 118 3.38 20.43 12.57
N CYS A 119 3.59 20.39 13.88
CA CYS A 119 4.64 21.15 14.56
C CYS A 119 5.63 20.18 15.16
N TYR A 120 6.91 20.36 14.85
CA TYR A 120 8.00 19.51 15.34
C TYR A 120 8.79 20.25 16.40
N PHE A 121 8.87 19.67 17.60
CA PHE A 121 9.63 20.26 18.70
C PHE A 121 11.09 19.76 18.78
N GLY A 122 11.44 18.76 17.96
CA GLY A 122 12.75 18.15 17.99
C GLY A 122 13.07 17.53 19.34
N ASP A 123 14.26 17.83 19.88
CA ASP A 123 14.68 17.36 21.21
C ASP A 123 14.18 18.24 22.37
N ARG A 124 13.38 19.26 22.07
CA ARG A 124 12.84 20.21 23.06
C ARG A 124 11.48 19.79 23.57
N LEU A 125 11.42 18.66 24.22
CA LEU A 125 10.18 18.13 24.81
C LEU A 125 9.69 19.01 25.97
N ASP A 126 10.58 19.78 26.59
CA ASP A 126 10.28 20.80 27.61
C ASP A 126 9.39 21.95 27.07
N GLN A 127 9.35 22.16 25.76
CA GLN A 127 8.51 23.16 25.11
C GLN A 127 7.11 22.62 24.74
N MET A 128 6.80 21.38 25.00
CA MET A 128 5.46 20.80 24.80
C MET A 128 4.54 21.00 26.01
N ASP A 129 4.66 22.12 26.71
CA ASP A 129 3.72 22.50 27.77
C ASP A 129 2.41 23.03 27.17
N GLU A 130 1.33 23.02 27.96
CA GLU A 130 0.00 23.47 27.49
C GLU A 130 -0.01 24.94 27.06
N ALA A 131 0.85 25.79 27.63
CA ALA A 131 0.92 27.20 27.25
C ALA A 131 1.42 27.39 25.81
N HIS A 132 2.44 26.63 25.40
CA HIS A 132 2.93 26.66 24.03
C HIS A 132 1.93 26.01 23.03
N LEU A 133 1.24 24.94 23.46
CA LEU A 133 0.20 24.31 22.65
C LEU A 133 -0.99 25.25 22.42
N ASP A 134 -1.38 26.02 23.42
CA ASP A 134 -2.47 27.02 23.27
C ASP A 134 -2.09 28.15 22.30
N ILE A 135 -0.83 28.60 22.33
CA ILE A 135 -0.32 29.56 21.35
C ILE A 135 -0.41 29.00 19.92
N LEU A 136 -0.03 27.75 19.73
CA LEU A 136 -0.13 27.07 18.44
C LEU A 136 -1.58 26.91 17.98
N ARG A 137 -2.47 26.48 18.87
CA ARG A 137 -3.90 26.36 18.59
C ARG A 137 -4.50 27.71 18.18
N ALA A 138 -4.15 28.79 18.88
CA ALA A 138 -4.58 30.12 18.56
C ALA A 138 -4.06 30.57 17.18
N ALA A 139 -2.78 30.36 16.90
CA ALA A 139 -2.20 30.72 15.60
C ALA A 139 -2.84 29.94 14.42
N VAL A 140 -3.13 28.65 14.61
CA VAL A 140 -3.84 27.85 13.61
C VAL A 140 -5.27 28.34 13.41
N ALA A 141 -5.96 28.70 14.51
CA ALA A 141 -7.31 29.25 14.45
C ALA A 141 -7.35 30.58 13.68
N ASP A 142 -6.43 31.50 13.99
CA ASP A 142 -6.31 32.78 13.31
C ASP A 142 -6.00 32.65 11.82
N ALA A 143 -5.13 31.70 11.48
CA ALA A 143 -4.82 31.39 10.07
C ALA A 143 -6.03 30.79 9.32
N ALA A 144 -6.78 29.90 9.95
CA ALA A 144 -7.99 29.32 9.37
C ALA A 144 -9.06 30.40 9.13
N ASP A 145 -9.27 31.29 10.09
CA ASP A 145 -10.20 32.41 9.98
C ASP A 145 -9.79 33.40 8.86
N ALA A 146 -8.48 33.70 8.75
CA ALA A 146 -7.94 34.53 7.68
C ALA A 146 -8.15 33.93 6.29
N MET A 147 -8.15 32.61 6.18
CA MET A 147 -8.43 31.87 4.92
C MET A 147 -9.93 31.64 4.67
N GLY A 148 -10.80 32.03 5.61
CA GLY A 148 -12.24 31.75 5.53
C GLY A 148 -12.60 30.27 5.61
N SER A 149 -11.74 29.46 6.21
CA SER A 149 -11.97 28.02 6.40
C SER A 149 -12.87 27.75 7.60
N SER A 150 -13.77 26.76 7.45
CA SER A 150 -14.53 26.25 8.59
C SER A 150 -13.60 25.54 9.57
N ARG A 151 -13.87 25.69 10.87
CA ARG A 151 -13.19 25.00 11.96
C ARG A 151 -14.01 23.83 12.50
N ASP A 152 -14.88 23.28 11.67
CA ASP A 152 -15.68 22.14 12.04
C ASP A 152 -14.79 20.90 12.18
N ASN A 153 -14.95 20.16 13.28
CA ASN A 153 -14.28 18.90 13.50
C ASN A 153 -12.73 19.00 13.58
N VAL A 154 -12.23 20.02 14.29
CA VAL A 154 -10.80 20.15 14.61
C VAL A 154 -10.39 19.04 15.57
N GLN A 155 -9.30 18.36 15.25
CA GLN A 155 -8.68 17.35 16.12
C GLN A 155 -7.20 17.69 16.27
N ASP A 156 -6.73 17.73 17.50
CA ASP A 156 -5.33 17.83 17.82
C ASP A 156 -4.88 16.63 18.65
N TYR A 157 -3.66 16.20 18.45
CA TYR A 157 -3.08 15.10 19.21
C TYR A 157 -1.55 15.22 19.21
N ARG A 158 -0.95 14.60 20.20
CA ARG A 158 0.49 14.54 20.38
C ARG A 158 1.01 13.16 19.99
N ALA A 159 2.06 13.14 19.20
CA ALA A 159 2.74 11.90 18.82
C ALA A 159 4.26 12.08 18.88
N ALA A 160 4.96 11.04 19.31
CA ALA A 160 6.40 10.98 19.22
C ALA A 160 6.80 9.88 18.24
N TRP A 161 7.83 10.14 17.43
CA TRP A 161 8.34 9.17 16.45
C TRP A 161 9.73 8.70 16.84
N LEU A 162 9.89 7.40 16.84
CA LEU A 162 11.15 6.73 17.06
C LEU A 162 11.48 5.85 15.85
N TYR A 163 12.74 5.78 15.51
CA TYR A 163 13.23 4.93 14.42
C TYR A 163 14.25 3.95 14.96
N GLY A 164 14.11 2.69 14.65
CA GLY A 164 15.03 1.66 15.09
C GLY A 164 14.76 0.30 14.48
N ILE A 165 15.54 -0.66 14.87
CA ILE A 165 15.37 -2.06 14.50
C ILE A 165 14.55 -2.71 15.61
N LEU A 166 13.37 -3.24 15.24
CA LEU A 166 12.50 -3.95 16.17
C LEU A 166 12.94 -5.41 16.24
N THR A 167 13.31 -5.84 17.43
CA THR A 167 13.71 -7.23 17.67
C THR A 167 12.47 -8.13 17.93
N PRO A 168 12.58 -9.46 17.72
CA PRO A 168 11.44 -10.38 17.91
C PRO A 168 10.89 -10.43 19.32
N ASP A 169 11.67 -10.05 20.32
CA ASP A 169 11.29 -9.93 21.73
C ASP A 169 10.58 -8.60 22.07
N GLY A 170 10.44 -7.71 21.07
CA GLY A 170 9.72 -6.45 21.20
C GLY A 170 10.57 -5.26 21.65
N ALA A 171 11.90 -5.37 21.60
CA ALA A 171 12.76 -4.23 21.92
C ALA A 171 13.09 -3.40 20.67
N LEU A 172 12.95 -2.08 20.78
CA LEU A 172 13.38 -1.14 19.76
C LEU A 172 14.83 -0.72 20.02
N ARG A 173 15.73 -1.15 19.16
CA ARG A 173 17.16 -0.86 19.24
C ARG A 173 17.52 0.24 18.26
N SER A 174 18.31 1.21 18.72
CA SER A 174 18.89 2.21 17.83
C SER A 174 19.75 1.55 16.74
N ALA A 175 19.64 2.02 15.52
CA ALA A 175 20.46 1.57 14.42
C ALA A 175 21.92 2.00 14.66
N SER A 176 22.84 1.07 14.66
CA SER A 176 24.27 1.32 14.84
C SER A 176 24.97 1.44 13.48
N ALA A 177 26.12 2.11 13.45
CA ALA A 177 26.93 2.23 12.23
C ALA A 177 27.42 0.88 11.69
N SER A 178 27.42 -0.18 12.52
CA SER A 178 27.73 -1.55 12.10
C SER A 178 26.62 -2.23 11.31
N ASP A 179 25.38 -1.73 11.44
CA ASP A 179 24.19 -2.29 10.77
C ASP A 179 24.02 -1.76 9.33
N SER A 180 25.02 -1.04 8.80
CA SER A 180 24.95 -0.25 7.55
C SER A 180 24.79 -1.03 6.23
N GLY A 181 24.65 -2.34 6.26
CA GLY A 181 24.50 -3.20 5.06
C GLY A 181 23.06 -3.40 4.55
N GLY A 182 22.03 -3.18 5.38
CA GLY A 182 20.62 -3.45 5.04
C GLY A 182 19.61 -2.51 5.67
N LEU A 183 20.06 -1.44 6.27
CA LEU A 183 19.35 -0.60 7.24
C LEU A 183 18.00 -0.02 6.80
N ALA A 184 17.84 0.32 5.53
CA ALA A 184 16.59 0.98 5.09
C ALA A 184 15.39 0.04 5.04
N SER A 185 15.62 -1.26 4.88
CA SER A 185 14.54 -2.29 4.82
C SER A 185 14.19 -2.89 6.18
N GLU A 186 15.05 -2.73 7.18
CA GLU A 186 14.87 -3.30 8.52
C GLU A 186 14.43 -2.27 9.56
N MET A 187 14.53 -0.97 9.22
CA MET A 187 14.09 0.08 10.13
C MET A 187 12.57 0.10 10.25
N THR A 188 12.11 0.01 11.49
CA THR A 188 10.71 0.17 11.87
C THR A 188 10.51 1.56 12.45
N ARG A 189 9.50 2.28 11.96
CA ARG A 189 9.04 3.50 12.60
C ARG A 189 8.07 3.14 13.70
N VAL A 190 8.31 3.64 14.88
CA VAL A 190 7.40 3.51 16.04
C VAL A 190 6.81 4.87 16.33
N THR A 191 5.49 4.94 16.34
CA THR A 191 4.74 6.14 16.71
C THR A 191 4.13 5.91 18.09
N LEU A 192 4.50 6.73 19.06
CA LEU A 192 3.90 6.75 20.39
C LEU A 192 2.79 7.79 20.41
N ILE A 193 1.62 7.41 20.91
CA ILE A 193 0.47 8.31 21.10
C ILE A 193 -0.08 8.17 22.49
N SER A 194 -0.55 9.26 23.07
CA SER A 194 -1.15 9.21 24.40
C SER A 194 -2.51 8.51 24.39
N LEU A 195 -2.85 7.82 25.46
CA LEU A 195 -4.15 7.16 25.60
C LEU A 195 -5.34 8.14 25.51
N PRO A 196 -5.30 9.31 26.13
CA PRO A 196 -6.37 10.30 25.98
C PRO A 196 -6.54 10.76 24.54
N ASP A 197 -5.43 11.06 23.84
CA ASP A 197 -5.47 11.49 22.45
C ASP A 197 -5.98 10.38 21.54
N TYR A 198 -5.56 9.12 21.78
CA TYR A 198 -6.08 7.96 21.06
C TYR A 198 -7.59 7.79 21.24
N ASN A 199 -8.08 7.86 22.49
CA ASN A 199 -9.50 7.76 22.78
C ASN A 199 -10.31 8.88 22.14
N ALA A 200 -9.79 10.12 22.17
CA ALA A 200 -10.42 11.28 21.52
C ALA A 200 -10.52 11.11 20.00
N LEU A 201 -9.45 10.61 19.36
CA LEU A 201 -9.40 10.40 17.92
C LEU A 201 -10.31 9.27 17.42
N THR A 202 -10.41 8.20 18.20
CA THR A 202 -11.16 6.98 17.81
C THR A 202 -12.57 6.91 18.36
N GLY A 203 -12.92 7.78 19.32
CA GLY A 203 -14.19 7.73 20.04
C GLY A 203 -14.29 6.49 20.94
N THR A 204 -13.16 5.95 21.42
CA THR A 204 -13.11 4.80 22.31
C THR A 204 -12.86 5.23 23.75
N GLU A 205 -13.16 4.33 24.69
CA GLU A 205 -12.90 4.52 26.13
C GLU A 205 -11.92 3.43 26.63
N LEU A 206 -10.79 3.29 25.96
CA LEU A 206 -9.76 2.35 26.38
C LEU A 206 -9.11 2.82 27.69
N THR A 207 -8.68 1.85 28.50
CA THR A 207 -7.99 2.10 29.78
C THR A 207 -6.69 1.33 29.81
N LEU A 208 -5.64 1.96 30.35
CA LEU A 208 -4.33 1.34 30.62
C LEU A 208 -4.01 1.46 32.11
N SER A 209 -3.41 0.40 32.62
CA SER A 209 -2.73 0.45 33.94
C SER A 209 -1.28 0.89 33.74
N ASP A 210 -0.62 1.28 34.82
CA ASP A 210 0.79 1.62 34.79
C ASP A 210 1.62 0.45 34.21
N GLY A 211 2.52 0.75 33.31
CA GLY A 211 3.36 -0.25 32.66
C GLY A 211 2.67 -1.07 31.56
N GLU A 212 1.45 -0.72 31.14
CA GLU A 212 0.76 -1.34 30.04
C GLU A 212 0.72 -0.44 28.80
N VAL A 213 0.67 -1.07 27.62
CA VAL A 213 0.50 -0.40 26.33
C VAL A 213 -0.44 -1.18 25.43
N TYR A 214 -1.08 -0.48 24.49
CA TYR A 214 -1.70 -1.08 23.33
C TYR A 214 -0.77 -0.94 22.13
N VAL A 215 -0.79 -1.93 21.24
CA VAL A 215 0.08 -1.94 20.08
C VAL A 215 -0.74 -2.22 18.81
N TYR A 216 -0.46 -1.47 17.75
CA TYR A 216 -0.97 -1.71 16.41
C TYR A 216 0.19 -1.85 15.44
N GLY A 217 0.26 -2.97 14.71
CA GLY A 217 1.24 -3.20 13.64
C GLY A 217 0.66 -2.83 12.28
N HIS A 218 1.26 -1.84 11.62
CA HIS A 218 0.94 -1.49 10.24
C HIS A 218 1.88 -2.21 9.29
N ARG A 219 1.33 -3.05 8.41
CA ARG A 219 2.07 -3.91 7.47
C ARG A 219 3.08 -4.85 8.14
N MET A 220 2.90 -5.10 9.42
CA MET A 220 3.69 -6.05 10.19
C MET A 220 2.82 -6.71 11.26
N THR A 221 3.17 -7.93 11.63
CA THR A 221 2.53 -8.62 12.74
C THR A 221 3.41 -8.47 13.98
N TYR A 222 2.85 -7.91 15.04
CA TYR A 222 3.51 -7.82 16.33
C TYR A 222 3.07 -9.00 17.20
N THR A 223 4.01 -9.75 17.75
CA THR A 223 3.72 -10.97 18.54
C THR A 223 4.36 -10.97 19.93
N ALA A 224 5.24 -10.00 20.21
CA ALA A 224 5.91 -9.94 21.49
C ALA A 224 4.94 -9.55 22.61
N PRO A 225 5.05 -10.14 23.81
CA PRO A 225 4.20 -9.83 24.95
C PRO A 225 4.55 -8.49 25.62
N GLN A 226 5.68 -7.90 25.26
CA GLN A 226 6.23 -6.69 25.83
C GLN A 226 6.79 -5.79 24.74
N PHE A 227 6.86 -4.49 25.03
CA PHE A 227 7.50 -3.49 24.16
C PHE A 227 8.54 -2.72 24.98
N THR A 228 9.75 -2.62 24.45
CA THR A 228 10.89 -2.01 25.17
C THR A 228 11.53 -0.92 24.32
N VAL A 229 11.75 0.24 24.92
CA VAL A 229 12.52 1.35 24.34
C VAL A 229 13.50 1.88 25.37
N GLY A 230 14.78 1.88 25.05
CA GLY A 230 15.82 2.21 26.01
C GLY A 230 15.78 1.30 27.23
N ASP A 231 15.66 1.88 28.41
CA ASP A 231 15.60 1.16 29.69
C ASP A 231 14.15 0.88 30.16
N THR A 232 13.16 1.31 29.37
CA THR A 232 11.75 1.19 29.77
C THR A 232 11.07 0.05 29.02
N THR A 233 10.43 -0.84 29.77
CA THR A 233 9.68 -1.99 29.24
C THR A 233 8.23 -1.91 29.69
N TRP A 234 7.32 -2.07 28.74
CA TRP A 234 5.88 -2.13 28.95
C TRP A 234 5.32 -3.47 28.57
N ARG A 235 4.30 -3.90 29.27
CA ARG A 235 3.53 -5.09 28.91
C ARG A 235 2.49 -4.73 27.83
N VAL A 236 2.40 -5.52 26.79
CA VAL A 236 1.35 -5.37 25.79
C VAL A 236 0.04 -5.94 26.33
N LYS A 237 -0.94 -5.06 26.57
CA LYS A 237 -2.26 -5.44 27.06
C LYS A 237 -3.07 -6.15 25.99
N SER A 238 -3.14 -5.56 24.81
CA SER A 238 -3.71 -6.19 23.61
C SER A 238 -3.24 -5.51 22.34
N LEU A 239 -3.43 -6.18 21.22
CA LEU A 239 -3.26 -5.61 19.90
C LEU A 239 -4.51 -4.84 19.49
N LEU A 240 -4.34 -3.76 18.77
CA LEU A 240 -5.42 -2.93 18.22
C LEU A 240 -5.65 -3.30 16.76
N ASP A 241 -6.92 -3.25 16.34
CA ASP A 241 -7.32 -3.52 14.96
C ASP A 241 -7.25 -2.28 14.06
N ARG A 242 -7.15 -1.10 14.64
CA ARG A 242 -7.15 0.18 13.92
C ARG A 242 -5.97 1.05 14.31
N CYS A 243 -5.44 1.75 13.30
CA CYS A 243 -4.58 2.90 13.53
C CYS A 243 -5.46 4.14 13.78
N ALA A 244 -5.22 4.86 14.89
CA ALA A 244 -5.88 6.14 15.15
C ALA A 244 -5.29 7.27 14.32
N VAL A 245 -4.00 7.16 14.04
CA VAL A 245 -3.25 8.18 13.31
C VAL A 245 -3.39 7.90 11.83
N ASN A 246 -4.41 8.50 11.22
CA ASN A 246 -4.54 8.54 9.76
C ASN A 246 -3.62 9.62 9.19
N GLY A 247 -3.31 9.51 7.92
CA GLY A 247 -2.50 10.48 7.22
C GLY A 247 -1.21 9.89 6.65
N ALA A 248 -0.14 10.67 6.60
CA ALA A 248 1.13 10.28 6.00
C ALA A 248 1.63 8.91 6.49
N SER A 249 1.37 8.60 7.76
CA SER A 249 1.73 7.34 8.39
C SER A 249 0.92 6.14 7.88
N ALA A 250 -0.37 6.31 7.60
CA ALA A 250 -1.22 5.24 7.07
C ALA A 250 -0.88 4.88 5.62
N ALA A 251 -0.37 5.86 4.85
CA ALA A 251 0.08 5.66 3.47
C ALA A 251 1.52 5.16 3.37
N ASP A 252 2.21 4.98 4.49
CA ASP A 252 3.60 4.53 4.50
C ASP A 252 3.73 3.11 3.98
N VAL A 253 4.72 2.91 3.11
CA VAL A 253 5.03 1.60 2.52
C VAL A 253 5.89 0.77 3.47
N THR A 254 6.53 1.43 4.45
CA THR A 254 7.40 0.80 5.43
C THR A 254 6.61 0.20 6.59
N PRO A 255 7.05 -0.93 7.14
CA PRO A 255 6.47 -1.46 8.37
C PRO A 255 6.56 -0.43 9.50
N SER A 256 5.46 -0.20 10.18
CA SER A 256 5.41 0.74 11.29
C SER A 256 4.60 0.20 12.47
N LEU A 257 4.98 0.60 13.65
CA LEU A 257 4.35 0.21 14.91
C LEU A 257 3.75 1.46 15.57
N TYR A 258 2.51 1.34 16.00
CA TYR A 258 1.84 2.38 16.79
C TYR A 258 1.64 1.86 18.20
N VAL A 259 2.09 2.63 19.17
CA VAL A 259 2.04 2.24 20.58
C VAL A 259 1.27 3.31 21.35
N VAL A 260 0.17 2.91 21.95
CA VAL A 260 -0.64 3.78 22.81
C VAL A 260 -0.12 3.65 24.24
N VAL A 261 0.34 4.78 24.77
CA VAL A 261 1.00 4.85 26.10
C VAL A 261 0.19 5.72 27.07
N PRO A 262 0.27 5.48 28.37
CA PRO A 262 -0.26 6.40 29.37
C PRO A 262 0.40 7.78 29.23
N LEU A 263 -0.34 8.86 29.56
CA LEU A 263 0.12 10.26 29.40
C LEU A 263 1.47 10.53 30.09
N SER A 264 1.72 9.89 31.22
CA SER A 264 2.95 10.06 32.03
C SER A 264 4.24 9.65 31.32
N LEU A 265 4.16 8.94 30.20
CA LEU A 265 5.32 8.36 29.51
C LEU A 265 5.78 9.16 28.28
N ILE A 266 5.03 10.18 27.87
CA ILE A 266 5.45 11.10 26.80
C ILE A 266 6.48 12.11 27.32
N HIS A 267 6.67 12.18 28.62
CA HIS A 267 7.69 13.00 29.29
C HIS A 267 9.07 12.32 29.45
N ILE A 268 9.29 11.22 28.76
CA ILE A 268 10.59 10.51 28.76
C ILE A 268 11.42 10.99 27.53
#